data_ec3f6e5a6dce2681322ed154c960cbee
#
_entry.id   ec3f6e5a6dce2681322ed154c960cbee
#
_cell.length_a   1.000
_cell.length_b   1.000
_cell.length_c   1.000
_cell.angle_alpha   90.00
_cell.angle_beta   90.00
_cell.angle_gamma   90.00
#
_symmetry.space_group_name_H-M   'P 1'
#
loop_
_entity.id
_entity.type
_entity.pdbx_description
1 polymer ?
#
loop_
_entity_poly.entity_id
_entity_poly.type
_entity_poly.pdbx_seq_one_letter_code
_entity_poly.pdbx_strand_id
1 'polypeptide(L)'
;MEILCLGLQCQKMSIIIMNLISSPYFSMLLNRSPSPPFHPSQGIRQGDPLSPFIFVLMAEGLSHHLHSASNSHSLKGISLHGQSPITHQWFVDDNMLFGYLSAQEAFAFKLLLNLFSDTFGTSINATKSQLFFFHTLILTQRNIAQILGFSIAKLPSKYLGAPLFDSAIKHTA
;
A
#
# COMPACT_ATOMS: atom_id res chain seq x y z
N MET A 1 -1.40 -32.66 -1.56
CA MET A 1 -2.72 -32.71 -0.91
C MET A 1 -3.02 -31.45 -0.12
N GLU A 2 -2.03 -30.79 0.48
CA GLU A 2 -2.19 -29.52 1.22
C GLU A 2 -2.63 -28.33 0.35
N ILE A 3 -2.11 -28.22 -0.89
CA ILE A 3 -2.44 -27.10 -1.80
C ILE A 3 -3.91 -27.16 -2.24
N LEU A 4 -4.49 -28.35 -2.41
CA LEU A 4 -5.90 -28.52 -2.75
C LEU A 4 -6.84 -28.21 -1.58
N CYS A 5 -6.44 -28.52 -0.34
CA CYS A 5 -7.19 -28.15 0.87
C CYS A 5 -7.20 -26.64 1.10
N LEU A 6 -6.07 -25.95 0.89
CA LEU A 6 -5.97 -24.50 0.93
C LEU A 6 -6.88 -23.86 -0.13
N GLY A 7 -6.94 -24.42 -1.35
CA GLY A 7 -7.81 -23.92 -2.42
C GLY A 7 -9.29 -23.96 -2.08
N LEU A 8 -9.79 -25.03 -1.50
CA LEU A 8 -11.20 -25.18 -1.14
C LEU A 8 -11.59 -24.32 0.08
N GLN A 9 -10.72 -24.18 1.06
CA GLN A 9 -10.93 -23.25 2.18
C GLN A 9 -10.88 -21.79 1.72
N CYS A 10 -9.97 -21.45 0.80
CA CYS A 10 -9.89 -20.13 0.20
C CYS A 10 -11.15 -19.76 -0.58
N GLN A 11 -11.75 -20.70 -1.33
CA GLN A 11 -13.00 -20.46 -2.06
C GLN A 11 -14.17 -20.18 -1.12
N LYS A 12 -14.35 -20.97 -0.07
CA LYS A 12 -15.40 -20.73 0.94
C LYS A 12 -15.23 -19.39 1.64
N MET A 13 -13.99 -19.06 2.03
CA MET A 13 -13.68 -17.78 2.66
C MET A 13 -13.92 -16.61 1.71
N SER A 14 -13.53 -16.73 0.44
CA SER A 14 -13.81 -15.72 -0.58
C SER A 14 -15.30 -15.46 -0.76
N ILE A 15 -16.13 -16.51 -0.79
CA ILE A 15 -17.59 -16.37 -0.89
C ILE A 15 -18.16 -15.64 0.32
N ILE A 16 -17.69 -15.97 1.54
CA ILE A 16 -18.13 -15.31 2.78
C ILE A 16 -17.75 -13.84 2.73
N ILE A 17 -16.49 -13.51 2.40
CA ILE A 17 -15.99 -12.14 2.31
C ILE A 17 -16.78 -11.36 1.24
N MET A 18 -16.99 -11.93 0.05
CA MET A 18 -17.77 -11.29 -1.00
C MET A 18 -19.21 -11.03 -0.59
N ASN A 19 -19.86 -11.97 0.09
CA ASN A 19 -21.21 -11.78 0.61
C ASN A 19 -21.24 -10.66 1.67
N LEU A 20 -20.25 -10.57 2.54
CA LEU A 20 -20.14 -9.51 3.55
C LEU A 20 -19.93 -8.13 2.93
N ILE A 21 -19.12 -8.04 1.87
CA ILE A 21 -18.85 -6.76 1.18
C ILE A 21 -20.03 -6.32 0.33
N SER A 22 -20.72 -7.27 -0.35
CA SER A 22 -21.77 -6.95 -1.32
C SER A 22 -23.17 -6.87 -0.71
N SER A 23 -23.40 -7.39 0.50
CA SER A 23 -24.72 -7.37 1.14
C SER A 23 -25.15 -6.01 1.73
N PRO A 24 -24.26 -5.08 2.14
CA PRO A 24 -24.69 -3.83 2.73
C PRO A 24 -25.46 -2.95 1.75
N TYR A 25 -26.49 -2.32 2.25
CA TYR A 25 -27.19 -1.22 1.58
C TYR A 25 -27.28 -0.03 2.52
N PHE A 26 -27.33 1.16 1.96
CA PHE A 26 -27.39 2.42 2.69
C PHE A 26 -28.60 3.23 2.27
N SER A 27 -29.10 4.03 3.21
CA SER A 27 -30.09 5.05 2.95
C SER A 27 -29.67 6.30 3.70
N MET A 28 -29.74 7.45 3.04
CA MET A 28 -29.41 8.73 3.66
C MET A 28 -30.67 9.35 4.23
N LEU A 29 -30.56 9.92 5.43
CA LEU A 29 -31.65 10.65 6.05
C LEU A 29 -31.60 12.10 5.57
N LEU A 30 -32.55 12.49 4.70
CA LEU A 30 -32.69 13.83 4.18
C LEU A 30 -33.95 14.46 4.77
N ASN A 31 -33.80 15.55 5.52
CA ASN A 31 -34.92 16.23 6.16
C ASN A 31 -35.88 15.29 6.94
N ARG A 32 -35.33 14.35 7.71
CA ARG A 32 -36.04 13.32 8.48
C ARG A 32 -36.76 12.24 7.63
N SER A 33 -36.58 12.24 6.31
CA SER A 33 -37.10 11.21 5.43
C SER A 33 -35.94 10.37 4.87
N PRO A 34 -36.01 9.02 4.93
CA PRO A 34 -34.99 8.18 4.35
C PRO A 34 -35.02 8.25 2.82
N SER A 35 -33.85 8.36 2.19
CA SER A 35 -33.73 8.21 0.74
C SER A 35 -34.00 6.77 0.30
N PRO A 36 -34.25 6.52 -0.99
CA PRO A 36 -34.22 5.16 -1.52
C PRO A 36 -32.89 4.47 -1.16
N PRO A 37 -32.91 3.18 -0.82
CA PRO A 37 -31.69 2.44 -0.52
C PRO A 37 -30.80 2.32 -1.74
N PHE A 38 -29.47 2.37 -1.52
CA PHE A 38 -28.46 2.16 -2.56
C PHE A 38 -27.37 1.24 -2.06
N HIS A 39 -26.72 0.52 -2.98
CA HIS A 39 -25.56 -0.31 -2.69
C HIS A 39 -24.27 0.45 -2.99
N PRO A 40 -23.27 0.40 -2.12
CA PRO A 40 -21.96 0.96 -2.42
C PRO A 40 -21.29 0.15 -3.55
N SER A 41 -20.65 0.84 -4.47
CA SER A 41 -19.90 0.19 -5.57
C SER A 41 -18.45 -0.13 -5.18
N GLN A 42 -17.93 0.47 -4.11
CA GLN A 42 -16.54 0.34 -3.64
C GLN A 42 -16.45 0.50 -2.13
N GLY A 43 -15.36 -0.02 -1.57
CA GLY A 43 -15.01 0.13 -0.17
C GLY A 43 -15.67 -0.90 0.75
N ILE A 44 -15.32 -0.82 2.01
CA ILE A 44 -15.86 -1.64 3.09
C ILE A 44 -16.58 -0.74 4.09
N ARG A 45 -17.59 -1.30 4.77
CA ARG A 45 -18.43 -0.55 5.69
C ARG A 45 -17.61 -0.05 6.89
N GLN A 46 -17.63 1.25 7.12
CA GLN A 46 -17.04 1.84 8.31
C GLN A 46 -17.86 1.46 9.55
N GLY A 47 -17.19 1.00 10.60
CA GLY A 47 -17.83 0.54 11.84
C GLY A 47 -18.28 -0.93 11.82
N ASP A 48 -18.11 -1.65 10.71
CA ASP A 48 -18.31 -3.10 10.69
C ASP A 48 -17.14 -3.81 11.39
N PRO A 49 -17.40 -4.75 12.30
CA PRO A 49 -16.34 -5.47 13.02
C PRO A 49 -15.39 -6.26 12.12
N LEU A 50 -15.80 -6.65 10.91
CA LEU A 50 -14.98 -7.40 9.96
C LEU A 50 -14.16 -6.50 9.03
N SER A 51 -14.54 -5.23 8.87
CA SER A 51 -13.81 -4.30 8.00
C SER A 51 -12.32 -4.20 8.31
N PRO A 52 -11.86 -4.10 9.57
CA PRO A 52 -10.44 -4.09 9.89
C PRO A 52 -9.70 -5.36 9.44
N PHE A 53 -10.34 -6.53 9.56
CA PHE A 53 -9.74 -7.81 9.14
C PHE A 53 -9.62 -7.90 7.62
N ILE A 54 -10.63 -7.43 6.88
CA ILE A 54 -10.59 -7.36 5.41
C ILE A 54 -9.48 -6.42 4.95
N PHE A 55 -9.34 -5.28 5.63
CA PHE A 55 -8.25 -4.34 5.35
C PHE A 55 -6.86 -4.96 5.58
N VAL A 56 -6.67 -5.68 6.68
CA VAL A 56 -5.41 -6.39 6.98
C VAL A 56 -5.12 -7.45 5.91
N LEU A 57 -6.12 -8.22 5.46
CA LEU A 57 -5.95 -9.20 4.39
C LEU A 57 -5.54 -8.53 3.05
N MET A 58 -6.11 -7.37 2.76
CA MET A 58 -5.74 -6.57 1.59
C MET A 58 -4.29 -6.09 1.70
N ALA A 59 -3.90 -5.55 2.85
CA ALA A 59 -2.54 -5.09 3.11
C ALA A 59 -1.52 -6.24 3.03
N GLU A 60 -1.85 -7.41 3.56
CA GLU A 60 -1.04 -8.62 3.47
C GLU A 60 -0.85 -9.06 2.01
N GLY A 61 -1.87 -8.91 1.17
CA GLY A 61 -1.77 -9.17 -0.27
C GLY A 61 -0.66 -8.34 -0.93
N LEU A 62 -0.59 -7.03 -0.68
CA LEU A 62 0.49 -6.19 -1.20
C LEU A 62 1.84 -6.55 -0.57
N SER A 63 1.89 -6.79 0.74
CA SER A 63 3.11 -7.23 1.43
C SER A 63 3.68 -8.50 0.82
N HIS A 64 2.83 -9.48 0.54
CA HIS A 64 3.24 -10.73 -0.11
C HIS A 64 3.80 -10.50 -1.52
N HIS A 65 3.19 -9.62 -2.33
CA HIS A 65 3.70 -9.28 -3.65
C HIS A 65 5.05 -8.56 -3.58
N LEU A 66 5.22 -7.60 -2.67
CA LEU A 66 6.48 -6.89 -2.45
C LEU A 66 7.59 -7.85 -1.98
N HIS A 67 7.26 -8.77 -1.07
CA HIS A 67 8.20 -9.79 -0.60
C HIS A 67 8.60 -10.78 -1.71
N SER A 68 7.64 -11.22 -2.53
CA SER A 68 7.89 -12.07 -3.69
C SER A 68 8.80 -11.38 -4.71
N ALA A 69 8.57 -10.09 -4.98
CA ALA A 69 9.43 -9.29 -5.86
C ALA A 69 10.85 -9.10 -5.27
N SER A 70 10.98 -9.02 -3.95
CA SER A 70 12.28 -8.99 -3.29
C SER A 70 13.02 -10.32 -3.43
N ASN A 71 12.34 -11.44 -3.23
CA ASN A 71 12.91 -12.78 -3.39
C ASN A 71 13.35 -13.07 -4.83
N SER A 72 12.64 -12.53 -5.82
CA SER A 72 13.04 -12.62 -7.25
C SER A 72 14.08 -11.57 -7.67
N HIS A 73 14.63 -10.81 -6.73
CA HIS A 73 15.58 -9.73 -6.97
C HIS A 73 15.06 -8.58 -7.88
N SER A 74 13.76 -8.50 -8.11
CA SER A 74 13.13 -7.38 -8.81
C SER A 74 13.08 -6.12 -7.97
N LEU A 75 13.02 -6.27 -6.63
CA LEU A 75 13.17 -5.23 -5.63
C LEU A 75 14.31 -5.60 -4.68
N LYS A 76 15.18 -4.65 -4.38
CA LYS A 76 16.30 -4.88 -3.45
C LYS A 76 15.97 -4.49 -2.02
N GLY A 77 15.07 -3.51 -1.84
CA GLY A 77 14.77 -2.97 -0.52
C GLY A 77 15.97 -2.31 0.16
N ILE A 78 15.85 -2.00 1.43
CA ILE A 78 16.95 -1.49 2.26
C ILE A 78 17.40 -2.60 3.20
N SER A 79 18.67 -2.97 3.15
CA SER A 79 19.27 -3.95 4.07
C SER A 79 20.04 -3.24 5.18
N LEU A 80 19.73 -3.61 6.42
CA LEU A 80 20.44 -3.13 7.62
C LEU A 80 21.30 -4.27 8.17
N HIS A 81 22.63 -4.10 8.13
CA HIS A 81 23.61 -4.98 8.79
C HIS A 81 23.38 -6.49 8.59
N GLY A 82 23.22 -6.94 7.33
CA GLY A 82 23.08 -8.37 7.02
C GLY A 82 21.72 -8.99 7.35
N GLN A 83 20.72 -8.18 7.71
CA GLN A 83 19.33 -8.63 7.85
C GLN A 83 18.62 -8.72 6.50
N SER A 84 17.49 -9.42 6.48
CA SER A 84 16.62 -9.46 5.31
C SER A 84 16.23 -8.05 4.85
N PRO A 85 16.19 -7.78 3.54
CA PRO A 85 15.88 -6.47 3.04
C PRO A 85 14.44 -6.04 3.41
N ILE A 86 14.32 -4.81 3.87
CA ILE A 86 13.03 -4.17 4.15
C ILE A 86 12.59 -3.47 2.88
N THR A 87 11.43 -3.85 2.33
CA THR A 87 10.86 -3.27 1.13
C THR A 87 9.73 -2.29 1.42
N HIS A 88 9.08 -2.43 2.57
CA HIS A 88 7.92 -1.60 2.91
C HIS A 88 7.66 -1.58 4.42
N GLN A 89 6.88 -0.59 4.82
CA GLN A 89 6.30 -0.46 6.16
C GLN A 89 4.88 0.06 6.03
N TRP A 90 3.94 -0.57 6.75
CA TRP A 90 2.54 -0.18 6.78
C TRP A 90 2.16 0.45 8.11
N PHE A 91 1.36 1.50 8.02
CA PHE A 91 0.62 2.02 9.15
C PHE A 91 -0.74 2.52 8.68
N VAL A 92 -1.75 1.69 8.85
CA VAL A 92 -3.12 1.92 8.37
C VAL A 92 -3.12 2.26 6.87
N ASP A 93 -3.46 3.48 6.47
CA ASP A 93 -3.48 3.99 5.10
C ASP A 93 -2.14 4.60 4.64
N ASP A 94 -1.21 4.84 5.58
CA ASP A 94 0.10 5.39 5.27
C ASP A 94 1.13 4.28 5.01
N ASN A 95 1.63 4.23 3.77
CA ASN A 95 2.61 3.23 3.35
C ASN A 95 3.95 3.88 3.02
N MET A 96 5.02 3.31 3.53
CA MET A 96 6.37 3.65 3.16
C MET A 96 6.99 2.49 2.37
N LEU A 97 7.46 2.77 1.16
CA LEU A 97 8.15 1.81 0.30
C LEU A 97 9.62 2.17 0.22
N PHE A 98 10.49 1.17 0.28
CA PHE A 98 11.93 1.33 0.26
C PHE A 98 12.52 0.62 -0.95
N GLY A 99 13.38 1.30 -1.70
CA GLY A 99 14.03 0.73 -2.88
C GLY A 99 15.31 1.44 -3.26
N TYR A 100 16.05 0.84 -4.16
CA TYR A 100 17.22 1.44 -4.77
C TYR A 100 16.84 2.34 -5.94
N LEU A 101 17.75 3.24 -6.25
CA LEU A 101 17.57 4.27 -7.27
C LEU A 101 17.82 3.72 -8.68
N SER A 102 16.95 2.84 -9.15
CA SER A 102 16.99 2.32 -10.51
C SER A 102 15.64 2.47 -11.20
N ALA A 103 15.65 2.72 -12.51
CA ALA A 103 14.44 2.74 -13.31
C ALA A 103 13.72 1.39 -13.26
N GLN A 104 14.47 0.29 -13.19
CA GLN A 104 13.92 -1.07 -13.14
C GLN A 104 13.10 -1.28 -11.85
N GLU A 105 13.60 -0.88 -10.69
CA GLU A 105 12.84 -0.96 -9.44
C GLU A 105 11.64 -0.01 -9.42
N ALA A 106 11.78 1.19 -9.99
CA ALA A 106 10.66 2.11 -10.11
C ALA A 106 9.52 1.52 -10.95
N PHE A 107 9.84 0.86 -12.06
CA PHE A 107 8.83 0.14 -12.85
C PHE A 107 8.23 -1.05 -12.09
N ALA A 108 9.02 -1.80 -11.34
CA ALA A 108 8.53 -2.90 -10.53
C ALA A 108 7.54 -2.39 -9.45
N PHE A 109 7.87 -1.33 -8.72
CA PHE A 109 6.96 -0.70 -7.78
C PHE A 109 5.68 -0.23 -8.47
N LYS A 110 5.78 0.47 -9.59
CA LYS A 110 4.61 0.94 -10.33
C LYS A 110 3.68 -0.20 -10.74
N LEU A 111 4.26 -1.30 -11.24
CA LEU A 111 3.50 -2.48 -11.64
C LEU A 111 2.76 -3.11 -10.44
N LEU A 112 3.45 -3.29 -9.32
CA LEU A 112 2.86 -3.85 -8.11
C LEU A 112 1.77 -2.97 -7.51
N LEU A 113 1.98 -1.65 -7.51
CA LEU A 113 0.99 -0.70 -7.04
C LEU A 113 -0.25 -0.65 -7.94
N ASN A 114 -0.08 -0.72 -9.25
CA ASN A 114 -1.20 -0.81 -10.19
C ASN A 114 -1.96 -2.13 -10.02
N LEU A 115 -1.25 -3.26 -9.94
CA LEU A 115 -1.86 -4.57 -9.69
C LEU A 115 -2.68 -4.58 -8.41
N PHE A 116 -2.16 -3.99 -7.34
CA PHE A 116 -2.86 -3.85 -6.08
C PHE A 116 -4.13 -2.99 -6.21
N SER A 117 -4.02 -1.85 -6.89
CA SER A 117 -5.16 -0.95 -7.14
C SER A 117 -6.26 -1.64 -7.95
N ASP A 118 -5.88 -2.33 -9.02
CA ASP A 118 -6.82 -3.03 -9.91
C ASP A 118 -7.49 -4.22 -9.19
N THR A 119 -6.72 -4.95 -8.36
CA THR A 119 -7.23 -6.12 -7.64
C THR A 119 -8.24 -5.75 -6.55
N PHE A 120 -7.96 -4.68 -5.81
CA PHE A 120 -8.77 -4.31 -4.64
C PHE A 120 -9.71 -3.12 -4.88
N GLY A 121 -9.75 -2.56 -6.09
CA GLY A 121 -10.57 -1.40 -6.42
C GLY A 121 -10.16 -0.14 -5.63
N THR A 122 -8.90 -0.07 -5.20
CA THR A 122 -8.33 1.08 -4.49
C THR A 122 -7.67 2.04 -5.47
N SER A 123 -7.44 3.28 -5.06
CA SER A 123 -6.67 4.23 -5.85
C SER A 123 -5.57 4.86 -5.00
N ILE A 124 -4.35 4.86 -5.56
CA ILE A 124 -3.23 5.54 -4.90
C ILE A 124 -3.38 7.03 -5.11
N ASN A 125 -3.38 7.78 -4.02
CA ASN A 125 -3.48 9.23 -4.09
C ASN A 125 -2.13 9.84 -4.46
N ALA A 126 -1.92 10.09 -5.76
CA ALA A 126 -0.68 10.66 -6.28
C ALA A 126 -0.37 12.06 -5.72
N THR A 127 -1.36 12.83 -5.31
CA THR A 127 -1.16 14.18 -4.75
C THR A 127 -0.65 14.14 -3.32
N LYS A 128 -0.95 13.07 -2.57
CA LYS A 128 -0.45 12.84 -1.20
C LYS A 128 0.81 11.98 -1.18
N SER A 129 1.09 11.25 -2.28
CA SER A 129 2.27 10.39 -2.38
C SER A 129 3.51 11.19 -2.75
N GLN A 130 4.60 10.96 -2.04
CA GLN A 130 5.84 11.71 -2.20
C GLN A 130 7.04 10.79 -2.28
N LEU A 131 8.07 11.22 -3.03
CA LEU A 131 9.34 10.55 -3.16
C LEU A 131 10.42 11.29 -2.39
N PHE A 132 11.11 10.57 -1.53
CA PHE A 132 12.27 11.05 -0.79
C PHE A 132 13.51 10.36 -1.33
N PHE A 133 14.53 11.15 -1.66
CA PHE A 133 15.78 10.67 -2.22
C PHE A 133 16.95 11.01 -1.32
N PHE A 134 17.84 10.07 -1.12
CA PHE A 134 19.06 10.22 -0.35
C PHE A 134 20.27 10.17 -1.28
N HIS A 135 21.12 11.20 -1.25
CA HIS A 135 22.41 11.28 -1.98
C HIS A 135 22.32 10.95 -3.48
N THR A 136 21.33 11.51 -4.20
CA THR A 136 21.02 11.13 -5.58
C THR A 136 21.13 12.31 -6.55
N LEU A 137 21.59 12.02 -7.77
CA LEU A 137 21.61 13.00 -8.87
C LEU A 137 20.19 13.42 -9.28
N ILE A 138 20.01 14.72 -9.53
CA ILE A 138 18.71 15.34 -9.88
C ILE A 138 18.07 14.69 -11.12
N LEU A 139 18.87 14.30 -12.12
CA LEU A 139 18.37 13.64 -13.32
C LEU A 139 17.75 12.28 -13.01
N THR A 140 18.38 11.50 -12.15
CA THR A 140 17.85 10.19 -11.70
C THR A 140 16.57 10.37 -10.89
N GLN A 141 16.51 11.36 -10.00
CA GLN A 141 15.30 11.67 -9.22
C GLN A 141 14.12 11.99 -10.14
N ARG A 142 14.33 12.85 -11.16
CA ARG A 142 13.28 13.23 -12.13
C ARG A 142 12.79 12.04 -12.95
N ASN A 143 13.70 11.18 -13.39
CA ASN A 143 13.34 9.98 -14.15
C ASN A 143 12.45 9.04 -13.32
N ILE A 144 12.84 8.76 -12.09
CA ILE A 144 12.06 7.90 -11.18
C ILE A 144 10.70 8.54 -10.85
N ALA A 145 10.67 9.84 -10.58
CA ALA A 145 9.43 10.56 -10.34
C ALA A 145 8.47 10.50 -11.54
N GLN A 146 8.98 10.60 -12.74
CA GLN A 146 8.19 10.45 -13.97
C GLN A 146 7.65 9.03 -14.15
N ILE A 147 8.45 8.00 -13.85
CA ILE A 147 8.01 6.60 -13.92
C ILE A 147 6.89 6.35 -12.92
N LEU A 148 7.06 6.73 -11.66
CA LEU A 148 6.10 6.47 -10.58
C LEU A 148 4.87 7.37 -10.66
N GLY A 149 5.03 8.60 -11.12
CA GLY A 149 3.96 9.60 -11.18
C GLY A 149 3.76 10.34 -9.85
N PHE A 150 4.78 10.37 -8.99
CA PHE A 150 4.72 11.02 -7.68
C PHE A 150 5.61 12.25 -7.61
N SER A 151 5.28 13.19 -6.72
CA SER A 151 6.06 14.40 -6.51
C SER A 151 7.34 14.11 -5.71
N ILE A 152 8.40 14.87 -6.00
CA ILE A 152 9.65 14.82 -5.23
C ILE A 152 9.49 15.76 -4.02
N ALA A 153 9.72 15.22 -2.83
CA ALA A 153 9.73 15.99 -1.58
C ALA A 153 11.16 16.21 -1.10
N LYS A 154 11.31 17.25 -0.27
CA LYS A 154 12.59 17.59 0.36
C LYS A 154 12.60 17.12 1.80
N LEU A 155 13.78 16.74 2.27
CA LEU A 155 14.05 16.48 3.69
C LEU A 155 14.51 17.80 4.38
N PRO A 156 14.24 18.00 5.66
CA PRO A 156 13.51 17.11 6.56
C PRO A 156 11.99 17.09 6.31
N SER A 157 11.37 15.93 6.54
CA SER A 157 9.93 15.73 6.47
C SER A 157 9.47 14.98 7.73
N LYS A 158 8.18 14.60 7.81
CA LYS A 158 7.65 13.82 8.92
C LYS A 158 6.88 12.62 8.39
N TYR A 159 7.05 11.49 9.07
CA TYR A 159 6.24 10.29 8.87
C TYR A 159 5.69 9.83 10.21
N LEU A 160 4.38 9.75 10.36
CA LEU A 160 3.70 9.43 11.62
C LEU A 160 4.15 10.29 12.82
N GLY A 161 4.46 11.56 12.56
CA GLY A 161 4.99 12.46 13.58
C GLY A 161 6.50 12.37 13.84
N ALA A 162 7.14 11.29 13.39
CA ALA A 162 8.59 11.13 13.49
C ALA A 162 9.30 11.91 12.36
N PRO A 163 10.37 12.64 12.65
CA PRO A 163 11.10 13.38 11.62
C PRO A 163 11.96 12.43 10.78
N LEU A 164 11.92 12.64 9.45
CA LEU A 164 12.80 12.00 8.48
C LEU A 164 13.94 12.96 8.15
N PHE A 165 15.18 12.49 8.29
CA PHE A 165 16.41 13.26 8.01
C PHE A 165 17.27 12.57 6.97
N ASP A 166 18.07 13.36 6.27
CA ASP A 166 19.09 12.90 5.31
C ASP A 166 20.43 12.50 5.97
N SER A 167 20.59 12.75 7.25
CA SER A 167 21.83 12.47 7.99
C SER A 167 21.53 11.89 9.37
N ALA A 168 22.48 11.13 9.91
CA ALA A 168 22.41 10.67 11.28
C ALA A 168 22.21 11.85 12.23
N ILE A 169 21.23 11.75 13.14
CA ILE A 169 21.02 12.74 14.20
C ILE A 169 22.29 12.76 15.05
N LYS A 170 23.06 13.82 14.94
CA LYS A 170 24.14 14.07 15.92
C LYS A 170 23.43 14.41 17.23
N HIS A 171 23.40 13.47 18.16
CA HIS A 171 23.11 13.80 19.56
C HIS A 171 24.20 14.74 20.01
N THR A 172 23.93 16.03 20.00
CA THR A 172 24.70 17.01 20.82
C THR A 172 24.32 16.73 22.25
N ALA A 173 25.28 16.15 23.00
CA ALA A 173 25.21 15.99 24.43
C ALA A 173 25.22 17.39 25.12
#